data_6241cd4cbefd006a1f9cff0aa0ee8ff2
#
_entry.id   6241cd4cbefd006a1f9cff0aa0ee8ff2
#
_cell.length_a   1.000
_cell.length_b   1.000
_cell.length_c   1.000
_cell.angle_alpha   90.00
_cell.angle_beta   90.00
_cell.angle_gamma   90.00
#
_symmetry.space_group_name_H-M   'P 1'
#
loop_
_entity.id
_entity.type
_entity.pdbx_description
1 polymer ?
#
loop_
_entity_poly.entity_id
_entity_poly.type
_entity_poly.pdbx_seq_one_letter_code
_entity_poly.pdbx_strand_id
1 'polypeptide(L)'
;MATIEEAIMAQLRMVVDPELQIDIVNFGLINQVTYEEDGHVIINMTLTTMGCPLTSVLETMIDDALKILPEVNTTEIVLQWEPAWTIDRMSRYAKMALGLK
;
A
#
# COMPACT_ATOMS: atom_id res chain seq x y z
N MET A 1 10.31 -15.27 -13.50
CA MET A 1 8.97 -15.39 -12.90
C MET A 1 8.87 -14.41 -11.72
N ALA A 2 7.68 -13.83 -11.56
CA ALA A 2 7.47 -12.93 -10.42
C ALA A 2 7.42 -13.72 -9.11
N THR A 3 7.99 -13.14 -8.05
CA THR A 3 7.86 -13.71 -6.72
C THR A 3 6.47 -13.38 -6.17
N ILE A 4 6.09 -14.05 -5.07
CA ILE A 4 4.82 -13.74 -4.42
C ILE A 4 4.81 -12.29 -3.92
N GLU A 5 5.94 -11.78 -3.44
CA GLU A 5 6.04 -10.39 -3.00
C GLU A 5 5.82 -9.43 -4.17
N GLU A 6 6.35 -9.75 -5.35
CA GLU A 6 6.11 -8.94 -6.54
C GLU A 6 4.64 -8.97 -6.95
N ALA A 7 4.00 -10.14 -6.85
CA ALA A 7 2.57 -10.25 -7.13
C ALA A 7 1.75 -9.42 -6.16
N ILE A 8 2.11 -9.44 -4.89
CA ILE A 8 1.45 -8.63 -3.87
C ILE A 8 1.61 -7.14 -4.18
N MET A 9 2.82 -6.71 -4.52
CA MET A 9 3.07 -5.31 -4.88
C MET A 9 2.28 -4.90 -6.12
N ALA A 10 2.16 -5.80 -7.09
CA ALA A 10 1.37 -5.52 -8.29
C ALA A 10 -0.09 -5.28 -7.94
N GLN A 11 -0.65 -6.07 -7.01
CA GLN A 11 -2.02 -5.86 -6.56
C GLN A 11 -2.17 -4.57 -5.76
N LEU A 12 -1.16 -4.23 -4.95
CA LEU A 12 -1.20 -2.99 -4.17
C LEU A 12 -1.19 -1.75 -5.08
N ARG A 13 -0.56 -1.85 -6.26
CA ARG A 13 -0.60 -0.77 -7.25
C ARG A 13 -1.99 -0.57 -7.84
N MET A 14 -2.90 -1.50 -7.63
CA MET A 14 -4.30 -1.35 -8.04
C MET A 14 -5.14 -0.64 -6.98
N VAL A 15 -4.59 -0.45 -5.79
CA VAL A 15 -5.29 0.23 -4.69
C VAL A 15 -5.02 1.73 -4.81
N VAL A 16 -6.03 2.47 -5.24
CA VAL A 16 -5.91 3.89 -5.55
C VAL A 16 -6.59 4.71 -4.46
N ASP A 17 -5.88 5.69 -3.93
CA ASP A 17 -6.45 6.63 -2.97
C ASP A 17 -7.59 7.40 -3.64
N PRO A 18 -8.81 7.36 -3.08
CA PRO A 18 -9.96 7.98 -3.74
C PRO A 18 -9.89 9.50 -3.84
N GLU A 19 -9.12 10.14 -2.97
CA GLU A 19 -9.00 11.59 -2.99
C GLU A 19 -8.01 12.07 -4.04
N LEU A 20 -6.86 11.40 -4.14
CA LEU A 20 -5.77 11.85 -5.00
C LEU A 20 -5.67 11.04 -6.29
N GLN A 21 -6.35 9.90 -6.37
CA GLN A 21 -6.33 9.01 -7.54
C GLN A 21 -4.94 8.51 -7.88
N ILE A 22 -4.10 8.36 -6.86
CA ILE A 22 -2.76 7.81 -6.97
C ILE A 22 -2.73 6.50 -6.17
N ASP A 23 -2.13 5.45 -6.74
CA ASP A 23 -2.03 4.19 -6.03
C ASP A 23 -1.11 4.32 -4.82
N ILE A 24 -1.36 3.51 -3.81
CA ILE A 24 -0.66 3.64 -2.52
C ILE A 24 0.82 3.34 -2.62
N VAL A 25 1.25 2.53 -3.60
CA VAL A 25 2.66 2.23 -3.79
C VAL A 25 3.41 3.46 -4.31
N ASN A 26 2.89 4.09 -5.37
CA ASN A 26 3.50 5.30 -5.91
C ASN A 26 3.38 6.48 -4.95
N PHE A 27 2.33 6.50 -4.13
CA PHE A 27 2.15 7.53 -3.12
C PHE A 27 3.23 7.46 -2.02
N GLY A 28 3.86 6.29 -1.87
CA GLY A 28 4.91 6.11 -0.87
C GLY A 28 4.36 5.73 0.50
N LEU A 29 3.19 5.12 0.54
CA LEU A 29 2.57 4.72 1.81
C LEU A 29 3.05 3.35 2.29
N ILE A 30 3.59 2.52 1.41
CA ILE A 30 4.02 1.17 1.76
C ILE A 30 5.47 1.19 2.22
N ASN A 31 5.71 0.75 3.45
CA ASN A 31 7.06 0.65 4.01
C ASN A 31 7.67 -0.71 3.75
N GLN A 32 6.89 -1.77 3.96
CA GLN A 32 7.40 -3.14 3.82
C GLN A 32 6.24 -4.10 3.62
N VAL A 33 6.49 -5.14 2.82
CA VAL A 33 5.55 -6.24 2.62
C VAL A 33 6.26 -7.52 3.05
N THR A 34 5.62 -8.30 3.92
CA THR A 34 6.14 -9.58 4.39
C THR A 34 5.14 -10.67 4.05
N TYR A 35 5.60 -11.75 3.44
CA TYR A 35 4.78 -12.92 3.13
C TYR A 35 5.29 -14.10 3.94
N GLU A 36 4.38 -14.75 4.68
CA GLU A 36 4.68 -15.94 5.46
C GLU A 36 4.16 -17.19 4.76
N GLU A 37 4.82 -18.31 4.99
CA GLU A 37 4.52 -19.56 4.27
C GLU A 37 3.08 -20.04 4.43
N ASP A 38 2.43 -19.69 5.53
CA ASP A 38 1.03 -20.06 5.75
C ASP A 38 0.04 -19.18 4.99
N GLY A 39 0.54 -18.24 4.21
CA GLY A 39 -0.30 -17.34 3.44
C GLY A 39 -0.67 -16.06 4.16
N HIS A 40 -0.03 -15.79 5.28
CA HIS A 40 -0.26 -14.54 6.02
C HIS A 40 0.63 -13.43 5.44
N VAL A 41 0.02 -12.31 5.09
CA VAL A 41 0.72 -11.15 4.53
C VAL A 41 0.66 -10.01 5.53
N ILE A 42 1.80 -9.41 5.82
CA ILE A 42 1.88 -8.25 6.71
C ILE A 42 2.30 -7.05 5.85
N ILE A 43 1.45 -6.02 5.84
CA ILE A 43 1.71 -4.78 5.11
C ILE A 43 2.04 -3.69 6.13
N ASN A 44 3.30 -3.30 6.17
CA ASN A 44 3.70 -2.16 7.01
C ASN A 44 3.56 -0.90 6.17
N MET A 45 2.71 0.01 6.61
CA MET A 45 2.45 1.22 5.85
C MET A 45 2.29 2.44 6.75
N THR A 46 2.36 3.60 6.14
CA THR A 46 2.15 4.87 6.82
C THR A 46 1.03 5.63 6.12
N LEU A 47 0.49 6.64 6.79
CA LEU A 47 -0.48 7.55 6.20
C LEU A 47 0.08 8.97 6.25
N THR A 48 -0.46 9.83 5.39
CA THR A 48 0.03 11.20 5.29
C THR A 48 -0.34 12.05 6.50
N THR A 49 -1.46 11.70 7.16
CA THR A 49 -1.96 12.45 8.31
C THR A 49 -2.38 11.48 9.39
N MET A 50 -1.95 11.72 10.62
CA MET A 50 -2.36 10.90 11.76
C MET A 50 -3.87 11.00 11.94
N GLY A 51 -4.49 9.86 12.21
CA GLY A 51 -5.93 9.79 12.39
C GLY A 51 -6.71 9.94 11.09
N CYS A 52 -6.08 9.67 9.95
CA CYS A 52 -6.74 9.72 8.66
C CYS A 52 -8.01 8.86 8.65
N PRO A 53 -9.18 9.44 8.34
CA PRO A 53 -10.42 8.66 8.36
C PRO A 53 -10.52 7.63 7.23
N LEU A 54 -9.60 7.69 6.25
CA LEU A 54 -9.60 6.76 5.14
C LEU A 54 -8.95 5.42 5.48
N THR A 55 -8.39 5.26 6.68
CA THR A 55 -7.67 4.04 7.04
C THR A 55 -8.50 2.78 6.82
N SER A 56 -9.75 2.76 7.29
CA SER A 56 -10.60 1.58 7.15
C SER A 56 -10.95 1.31 5.69
N VAL A 57 -11.12 2.36 4.89
CA VAL A 57 -11.39 2.22 3.46
C VAL A 57 -10.18 1.59 2.76
N LEU A 58 -8.99 2.11 3.04
CA LEU A 58 -7.77 1.57 2.44
C LEU A 58 -7.51 0.13 2.87
N GLU A 59 -7.77 -0.20 4.14
CA GLU A 59 -7.63 -1.57 4.62
C GLU A 59 -8.52 -2.53 3.84
N THR A 60 -9.78 -2.15 3.63
CA THR A 60 -10.72 -2.95 2.87
C THR A 60 -10.25 -3.11 1.43
N MET A 61 -9.80 -2.02 0.80
CA MET A 61 -9.32 -2.06 -0.58
C MET A 61 -8.10 -2.97 -0.71
N ILE A 62 -7.17 -2.88 0.23
CA ILE A 62 -5.97 -3.72 0.23
C ILE A 62 -6.35 -5.19 0.39
N ASP A 63 -7.22 -5.48 1.35
CA ASP A 63 -7.66 -6.85 1.60
C ASP A 63 -8.34 -7.43 0.36
N ASP A 64 -9.23 -6.68 -0.27
CA ASP A 64 -9.92 -7.12 -1.47
C ASP A 64 -8.95 -7.35 -2.63
N ALA A 65 -7.96 -6.48 -2.78
CA ALA A 65 -6.98 -6.62 -3.85
C ALA A 65 -6.13 -7.88 -3.68
N LEU A 66 -5.75 -8.18 -2.44
CA LEU A 66 -4.90 -9.34 -2.18
C LEU A 66 -5.66 -10.66 -2.18
N LYS A 67 -6.97 -10.63 -1.97
CA LYS A 67 -7.79 -11.85 -2.03
C LYS A 67 -7.79 -12.51 -3.40
N ILE A 68 -7.44 -11.76 -4.45
CA ILE A 68 -7.34 -12.30 -5.80
C ILE A 68 -6.20 -13.32 -5.88
N LEU A 69 -5.19 -13.19 -5.04
CA LEU A 69 -4.05 -14.10 -5.04
C LEU A 69 -4.36 -15.35 -4.21
N PRO A 70 -4.36 -16.54 -4.80
CA PRO A 70 -4.70 -17.77 -4.07
C PRO A 70 -3.71 -18.11 -2.97
N GLU A 71 -2.48 -17.62 -3.05
CA GLU A 71 -1.45 -17.85 -2.05
C GLU A 71 -1.68 -17.04 -0.78
N VAL A 72 -2.53 -16.01 -0.84
CA VAL A 72 -2.79 -15.13 0.30
C VAL A 72 -4.02 -15.61 1.06
N ASN A 73 -3.83 -16.03 2.32
CA ASN A 73 -4.92 -16.48 3.17
C ASN A 73 -5.44 -15.36 4.07
N THR A 74 -4.54 -14.59 4.66
CA THR A 74 -4.89 -13.49 5.56
C THR A 74 -4.00 -12.30 5.29
N THR A 75 -4.50 -11.11 5.61
CA THR A 75 -3.76 -9.87 5.43
C THR A 75 -3.83 -9.07 6.73
N GLU A 76 -2.68 -8.63 7.20
CA GLU A 76 -2.59 -7.76 8.37
C GLU A 76 -1.93 -6.45 7.95
N ILE A 77 -2.52 -5.34 8.37
CA ILE A 77 -2.00 -4.01 8.09
C ILE A 77 -1.47 -3.41 9.38
N VAL A 78 -0.19 -3.08 9.39
CA VAL A 78 0.46 -2.46 10.54
C VAL A 78 0.80 -1.03 10.18
N LEU A 79 0.20 -0.08 10.90
CA LEU A 79 0.47 1.33 10.66
C LEU A 79 1.71 1.75 11.42
N GLN A 80 2.59 2.45 10.72
CA GLN A 80 3.82 2.98 11.29
C GLN A 80 3.82 4.49 11.07
N TRP A 81 4.09 5.24 12.13
CA TRP A 81 4.12 6.70 12.05
C TRP A 81 5.55 7.25 11.97
N GLU A 82 6.53 6.36 12.08
CA GLU A 82 7.94 6.70 11.93
C GLU A 82 8.63 5.70 11.02
N PRO A 83 9.41 6.18 10.04
CA PRO A 83 9.55 7.60 9.70
C PRO A 83 8.24 8.20 9.18
N ALA A 84 8.03 9.49 9.44
CA ALA A 84 6.82 10.16 8.97
C ALA A 84 6.82 10.23 7.44
N TRP A 85 5.61 10.17 6.85
CA TRP A 85 5.48 10.34 5.42
C TRP A 85 5.90 11.75 5.01
N THR A 86 6.65 11.85 3.93
CA THR A 86 6.99 13.13 3.31
C THR A 86 6.76 13.01 1.81
N ILE A 87 6.69 14.15 1.14
CA ILE A 87 6.47 14.20 -0.30
C ILE A 87 7.59 13.50 -1.07
N ASP A 88 8.79 13.42 -0.48
CA ASP A 88 9.93 12.74 -1.09
C ASP A 88 9.71 11.24 -1.23
N ARG A 89 8.78 10.67 -0.47
CA ARG A 89 8.46 9.25 -0.55
C ARG A 89 7.60 8.91 -1.77
N MET A 90 7.00 9.91 -2.39
CA MET A 90 6.21 9.70 -3.61
C MET A 90 7.13 9.36 -4.77
N SER A 91 6.66 8.48 -5.65
CA SER A 91 7.37 8.21 -6.89
C SER A 91 7.36 9.45 -7.77
N ARG A 92 8.28 9.47 -8.74
CA ARG A 92 8.31 10.56 -9.72
C ARG A 92 6.99 10.65 -10.47
N TYR A 93 6.42 9.51 -10.81
CA TYR A 93 5.12 9.46 -11.47
C TYR A 93 4.04 10.15 -10.65
N ALA A 94 3.96 9.84 -9.35
CA ALA A 94 2.95 10.43 -8.47
C ALA A 94 3.13 11.93 -8.34
N LYS A 95 4.38 12.39 -8.21
CA LYS A 95 4.67 13.81 -8.13
C LYS A 95 4.20 14.55 -9.39
N MET A 96 4.46 13.98 -10.55
CA MET A 96 4.06 14.57 -11.81
C MET A 96 2.54 14.59 -11.97
N ALA A 97 1.88 13.52 -11.57
CA ALA A 97 0.43 13.43 -11.68
C ALA A 97 -0.28 14.48 -10.81
N LEU A 98 0.32 14.85 -9.69
CA LEU A 98 -0.22 15.87 -8.79
C LEU A 98 0.29 17.29 -9.10
N GLY A 99 1.12 17.44 -10.12
CA GLY A 99 1.69 18.73 -10.48
C GLY A 99 2.83 19.19 -9.58
N LEU A 100 3.41 18.27 -8.82
CA LEU A 100 4.54 18.57 -7.93
C LEU A 100 5.85 18.46 -8.71
N LYS A 101 6.86 19.19 -8.25
CA LYS A 101 8.18 19.18 -8.91
C LYS A 101 9.21 18.41 -8.11
#